data_6431a3ed5401be7a63fd40958171ecf1
#
_entry.id   6431a3ed5401be7a63fd40958171ecf1
#
_cell.length_a   1.000
_cell.length_b   1.000
_cell.length_c   1.000
_cell.angle_alpha   90.00
_cell.angle_beta   90.00
_cell.angle_gamma   90.00
#
_symmetry.space_group_name_H-M   'P 1'
#
loop_
_entity.id
_entity.type
_entity.pdbx_description
1 polymer ?
#
loop_
_entity_poly.entity_id
_entity_poly.type
_entity_poly.pdbx_seq_one_letter_code
_entity_poly.pdbx_strand_id
1 'polypeptide(L)'
;QMLRIPELRRMKIVAGESGLDTNLVSTVTVLDAPDIERWVHGGEFVITSGYIFKDDPTALVQVIENLSKGGMAAIGIKLERFLKTLPTEVIEAANKLRFPIINVPIDFAFSDIINPVLSNVVNAQAQELRFSEKVSQSFYELIMNGESIDEILDNLQYFIHVDLAFVDTVFGQNYYCAQSEDFVDRIRRTSLPQLVREIPNRQAVIGDKTYGYLFFDVEDLGTLPKSWDISISHAITAILICTQKRIAKSEAEKRYRDEF
;
A
#
# COMPACT_ATOMS: atom_id res chain seq x y z
N GLN A 1 9.88 8.69 5.06
CA GLN A 1 9.61 7.87 6.27
C GLN A 1 10.91 7.50 7.00
N MET A 2 11.94 6.95 6.32
CA MET A 2 13.23 6.54 6.94
C MET A 2 13.88 7.64 7.80
N LEU A 3 13.95 8.88 7.32
CA LEU A 3 14.53 10.01 8.07
C LEU A 3 13.69 10.46 9.28
N ARG A 4 12.50 9.93 9.49
CA ARG A 4 11.68 10.12 10.69
C ARG A 4 12.05 9.16 11.83
N ILE A 5 12.84 8.12 11.56
CA ILE A 5 13.36 7.20 12.56
C ILE A 5 14.23 8.01 13.52
N PRO A 6 13.99 7.96 14.85
CA PRO A 6 14.66 8.83 15.82
C PRO A 6 16.18 8.77 15.75
N GLU A 7 16.74 7.60 15.56
CA GLU A 7 18.18 7.33 15.46
C GLU A 7 18.81 7.99 14.22
N LEU A 8 18.03 8.20 13.15
CA LEU A 8 18.51 8.71 11.86
C LEU A 8 18.27 10.21 11.63
N ARG A 9 17.67 10.91 12.59
CA ARG A 9 17.31 12.35 12.47
C ARG A 9 18.48 13.29 12.19
N ARG A 10 19.71 12.85 12.51
CA ARG A 10 20.94 13.62 12.24
C ARG A 10 21.39 13.54 10.78
N MET A 11 20.86 12.60 10.02
CA MET A 11 21.10 12.51 8.59
C MET A 11 20.37 13.63 7.86
N LYS A 12 21.05 14.24 6.87
CA LYS A 12 20.50 15.40 6.13
C LYS A 12 20.47 15.14 4.64
N ILE A 13 19.40 15.54 4.00
CA ILE A 13 19.29 15.52 2.54
C ILE A 13 20.21 16.59 1.97
N VAL A 14 20.96 16.23 0.93
CA VAL A 14 21.90 17.12 0.24
C VAL A 14 21.40 17.44 -1.17
N ALA A 15 20.77 16.47 -1.85
CA ALA A 15 20.22 16.63 -3.19
C ALA A 15 19.10 15.60 -3.43
N GLY A 16 18.31 15.78 -4.50
CA GLY A 16 17.26 14.84 -4.93
C GLY A 16 16.03 14.79 -4.01
N GLU A 17 15.72 15.86 -3.27
CA GLU A 17 14.63 15.93 -2.29
C GLU A 17 13.28 15.53 -2.87
N SER A 18 13.01 15.87 -4.13
CA SER A 18 11.75 15.54 -4.82
C SER A 18 11.51 14.03 -5.02
N GLY A 19 12.50 13.18 -4.77
CA GLY A 19 12.36 11.72 -4.79
C GLY A 19 11.93 11.09 -3.46
N LEU A 20 11.83 11.86 -2.38
CA LEU A 20 11.56 11.33 -1.04
C LEU A 20 10.15 10.72 -0.88
N ASP A 21 9.18 11.23 -1.62
CA ASP A 21 7.79 10.78 -1.53
C ASP A 21 7.51 9.55 -2.42
N THR A 22 8.38 9.31 -3.41
CA THR A 22 8.22 8.23 -4.39
C THR A 22 9.14 7.03 -4.15
N ASN A 23 10.34 7.26 -3.59
CA ASN A 23 11.35 6.24 -3.44
C ASN A 23 11.19 5.54 -2.08
N LEU A 24 10.68 4.31 -2.10
CA LEU A 24 10.48 3.51 -0.90
C LEU A 24 11.73 2.69 -0.57
N VAL A 25 12.12 2.72 0.71
CA VAL A 25 13.24 1.91 1.22
C VAL A 25 12.72 0.58 1.73
N SER A 26 13.17 -0.51 1.13
CA SER A 26 12.86 -1.88 1.52
C SER A 26 14.00 -2.61 2.22
N THR A 27 15.25 -2.20 1.97
CA THR A 27 16.46 -2.76 2.59
C THR A 27 17.61 -1.76 2.54
N VAL A 28 18.77 -2.15 3.13
CA VAL A 28 20.00 -1.34 3.15
C VAL A 28 21.15 -2.17 2.62
N THR A 29 21.95 -1.57 1.73
CA THR A 29 23.15 -2.18 1.15
C THR A 29 24.36 -1.28 1.31
N VAL A 30 25.53 -1.86 1.53
CA VAL A 30 26.80 -1.12 1.62
C VAL A 30 27.49 -1.10 0.26
N LEU A 31 27.81 0.08 -0.22
CA LEU A 31 28.61 0.29 -1.43
C LEU A 31 30.08 0.30 -1.08
N ASP A 32 30.78 -0.76 -1.38
CA ASP A 32 32.24 -0.94 -1.19
C ASP A 32 33.02 -0.96 -2.51
N ALA A 33 32.34 -1.18 -3.65
CA ALA A 33 32.92 -1.20 -4.99
C ALA A 33 32.02 -0.45 -6.00
N PRO A 34 32.57 0.15 -7.07
CA PRO A 34 31.81 0.98 -8.00
C PRO A 34 30.86 0.21 -8.90
N ASP A 35 30.98 -1.12 -9.01
CA ASP A 35 30.14 -2.00 -9.86
C ASP A 35 28.94 -2.63 -9.13
N ILE A 36 28.46 -1.99 -8.08
CA ILE A 36 27.37 -2.46 -7.23
C ILE A 36 26.08 -2.77 -8.01
N GLU A 37 25.85 -2.11 -9.14
CA GLU A 37 24.66 -2.25 -9.97
C GLU A 37 24.31 -3.70 -10.35
N ARG A 38 25.32 -4.60 -10.36
CA ARG A 38 25.13 -6.02 -10.65
C ARG A 38 24.49 -6.82 -9.51
N TRP A 39 24.45 -6.26 -8.31
CA TRP A 39 24.14 -6.97 -7.07
C TRP A 39 22.89 -6.41 -6.36
N VAL A 40 22.29 -5.34 -6.88
CA VAL A 40 21.13 -4.67 -6.27
C VAL A 40 19.83 -5.06 -6.98
N HIS A 41 18.74 -5.08 -6.22
CA HIS A 41 17.45 -5.60 -6.69
C HIS A 41 16.32 -4.56 -6.71
N GLY A 42 16.62 -3.29 -6.38
CA GLY A 42 15.66 -2.21 -6.29
C GLY A 42 15.10 -1.97 -4.87
N GLY A 43 14.72 -0.71 -4.60
CA GLY A 43 14.21 -0.32 -3.27
C GLY A 43 15.27 -0.27 -2.16
N GLU A 44 16.57 -0.30 -2.50
CA GLU A 44 17.64 -0.30 -1.51
C GLU A 44 18.08 1.12 -1.14
N PHE A 45 18.32 1.33 0.15
CA PHE A 45 19.11 2.47 0.63
C PHE A 45 20.58 2.09 0.61
N VAL A 46 21.32 2.63 -0.34
CA VAL A 46 22.74 2.35 -0.52
C VAL A 46 23.56 3.26 0.41
N ILE A 47 24.44 2.71 1.23
CA ILE A 47 25.30 3.51 2.14
C ILE A 47 26.78 3.30 1.83
N THR A 48 27.57 4.38 1.90
CA THR A 48 29.02 4.35 1.63
C THR A 48 29.79 5.31 2.51
N SER A 49 31.04 4.99 2.74
CA SER A 49 32.01 5.93 3.36
C SER A 49 32.44 7.05 2.42
N GLY A 50 32.21 6.88 1.11
CA GLY A 50 32.72 7.77 0.08
C GLY A 50 34.19 7.52 -0.30
N TYR A 51 34.84 6.50 0.30
CA TYR A 51 36.28 6.23 0.06
C TYR A 51 36.59 5.95 -1.41
N ILE A 52 35.72 5.20 -2.10
CA ILE A 52 35.92 4.86 -3.53
C ILE A 52 35.86 6.06 -4.46
N PHE A 53 35.35 7.21 -4.00
CA PHE A 53 35.24 8.46 -4.76
C PHE A 53 36.23 9.54 -4.32
N LYS A 54 37.17 9.24 -3.42
CA LYS A 54 38.09 10.22 -2.80
C LYS A 54 38.99 10.93 -3.83
N ASP A 55 39.38 10.20 -4.87
CA ASP A 55 40.31 10.69 -5.89
C ASP A 55 39.57 11.28 -7.11
N ASP A 56 38.33 10.83 -7.35
CA ASP A 56 37.43 11.34 -8.40
C ASP A 56 35.98 11.41 -7.90
N PRO A 57 35.59 12.49 -7.24
CA PRO A 57 34.20 12.68 -6.78
C PRO A 57 33.19 12.80 -7.90
N THR A 58 33.59 13.12 -9.14
CA THR A 58 32.67 13.26 -10.28
C THR A 58 32.19 11.91 -10.78
N ALA A 59 32.92 10.82 -10.51
CA ALA A 59 32.48 9.45 -10.78
C ALA A 59 31.11 9.10 -10.10
N LEU A 60 30.73 9.82 -9.03
CA LEU A 60 29.41 9.70 -8.41
C LEU A 60 28.25 9.96 -9.38
N VAL A 61 28.42 10.79 -10.40
CA VAL A 61 27.39 11.06 -11.39
C VAL A 61 26.94 9.75 -12.06
N GLN A 62 27.89 8.96 -12.57
CA GLN A 62 27.61 7.69 -13.22
C GLN A 62 27.01 6.68 -12.26
N VAL A 63 27.50 6.62 -11.03
CA VAL A 63 26.97 5.71 -10.00
C VAL A 63 25.53 6.06 -9.67
N ILE A 64 25.20 7.33 -9.48
CA ILE A 64 23.84 7.78 -9.20
C ILE A 64 22.89 7.46 -10.37
N GLU A 65 23.33 7.65 -11.61
CA GLU A 65 22.54 7.27 -12.78
C GLU A 65 22.25 5.76 -12.82
N ASN A 66 23.26 4.94 -12.53
CA ASN A 66 23.13 3.49 -12.52
C ASN A 66 22.22 3.02 -11.36
N LEU A 67 22.41 3.55 -10.15
CA LEU A 67 21.56 3.26 -9.01
C LEU A 67 20.11 3.67 -9.24
N SER A 68 19.88 4.85 -9.81
CA SER A 68 18.55 5.33 -10.16
C SER A 68 17.84 4.45 -11.21
N LYS A 69 18.56 4.04 -12.26
CA LYS A 69 18.08 3.11 -13.28
C LYS A 69 17.77 1.73 -12.69
N GLY A 70 18.58 1.28 -11.72
CA GLY A 70 18.35 0.03 -10.99
C GLY A 70 17.23 0.09 -9.96
N GLY A 71 16.53 1.24 -9.83
CA GLY A 71 15.40 1.41 -8.91
C GLY A 71 15.80 1.50 -7.44
N MET A 72 17.02 1.90 -7.13
CA MET A 72 17.45 2.15 -5.76
C MET A 72 16.72 3.34 -5.17
N ALA A 73 16.48 3.31 -3.85
CA ALA A 73 15.67 4.34 -3.19
C ALA A 73 16.47 5.64 -2.93
N ALA A 74 17.73 5.52 -2.49
CA ALA A 74 18.58 6.65 -2.14
C ALA A 74 20.03 6.19 -1.93
N ILE A 75 20.96 7.15 -1.84
CA ILE A 75 22.34 6.91 -1.39
C ILE A 75 22.67 7.76 -0.16
N GLY A 76 23.25 7.12 0.86
CA GLY A 76 23.82 7.76 2.06
C GLY A 76 25.33 7.80 2.01
N ILE A 77 25.93 8.97 2.14
CA ILE A 77 27.39 9.16 2.02
C ILE A 77 27.91 9.87 3.27
N LYS A 78 29.02 9.38 3.86
CA LYS A 78 29.77 10.09 4.91
C LYS A 78 30.64 11.16 4.29
N LEU A 79 30.04 12.29 3.88
CA LEU A 79 30.72 13.34 3.12
C LEU A 79 31.95 13.87 3.83
N GLU A 80 31.88 14.16 5.14
CA GLU A 80 32.97 14.74 5.92
C GLU A 80 34.21 13.85 6.02
N ARG A 81 34.08 12.55 5.66
CA ARG A 81 35.18 11.60 5.83
C ARG A 81 36.21 11.69 4.70
N PHE A 82 35.76 11.69 3.45
CA PHE A 82 36.67 11.61 2.28
C PHE A 82 36.37 12.64 1.18
N LEU A 83 35.14 13.17 1.09
CA LEU A 83 34.71 14.02 -0.03
C LEU A 83 34.61 15.51 0.31
N LYS A 84 34.51 15.88 1.58
CA LYS A 84 34.29 17.26 2.10
C LYS A 84 33.02 17.93 1.53
N THR A 85 32.92 18.07 0.20
CA THR A 85 31.76 18.62 -0.51
C THR A 85 31.45 17.79 -1.75
N LEU A 86 30.17 17.79 -2.18
CA LEU A 86 29.80 17.17 -3.44
C LEU A 86 30.04 18.16 -4.60
N PRO A 87 30.55 17.68 -5.75
CA PRO A 87 30.56 18.47 -6.98
C PRO A 87 29.17 18.93 -7.41
N THR A 88 29.09 20.09 -8.05
CA THR A 88 27.82 20.66 -8.52
C THR A 88 27.12 19.72 -9.50
N GLU A 89 27.87 19.07 -10.38
CA GLU A 89 27.41 18.11 -11.38
C GLU A 89 26.67 16.92 -10.73
N VAL A 90 27.14 16.46 -9.58
CA VAL A 90 26.54 15.36 -8.81
C VAL A 90 25.18 15.80 -8.22
N ILE A 91 25.13 17.01 -7.69
CA ILE A 91 23.90 17.60 -7.13
C ILE A 91 22.84 17.78 -8.23
N GLU A 92 23.25 18.32 -9.38
CA GLU A 92 22.38 18.53 -10.54
C GLU A 92 21.83 17.20 -11.08
N ALA A 93 22.69 16.18 -11.24
CA ALA A 93 22.29 14.84 -11.67
C ALA A 93 21.28 14.22 -10.70
N ALA A 94 21.53 14.29 -9.39
CA ALA A 94 20.62 13.77 -8.36
C ALA A 94 19.25 14.45 -8.37
N ASN A 95 19.22 15.78 -8.52
CA ASN A 95 17.98 16.56 -8.61
C ASN A 95 17.19 16.21 -9.88
N LYS A 96 17.86 16.11 -11.03
CA LYS A 96 17.24 15.72 -12.32
C LYS A 96 16.64 14.33 -12.27
N LEU A 97 17.31 13.40 -11.63
CA LEU A 97 16.88 11.99 -11.50
C LEU A 97 15.89 11.78 -10.34
N ARG A 98 15.62 12.81 -9.52
CA ARG A 98 14.86 12.69 -8.27
C ARG A 98 15.42 11.58 -7.36
N PHE A 99 16.76 11.48 -7.31
CA PHE A 99 17.45 10.44 -6.57
C PHE A 99 18.08 11.05 -5.31
N PRO A 100 17.57 10.76 -4.09
CA PRO A 100 18.03 11.38 -2.86
C PRO A 100 19.47 11.03 -2.51
N ILE A 101 20.29 12.06 -2.26
CA ILE A 101 21.61 11.94 -1.64
C ILE A 101 21.50 12.43 -0.20
N ILE A 102 21.91 11.60 0.74
CA ILE A 102 21.80 11.86 2.17
C ILE A 102 23.18 11.90 2.80
N ASN A 103 23.51 13.00 3.49
CA ASN A 103 24.73 13.08 4.30
C ASN A 103 24.56 12.26 5.56
N VAL A 104 25.45 11.31 5.77
CA VAL A 104 25.56 10.46 6.95
C VAL A 104 26.60 11.04 7.89
N PRO A 105 26.29 11.31 9.19
CA PRO A 105 27.27 11.77 10.16
C PRO A 105 28.48 10.83 10.25
N ILE A 106 29.67 11.39 10.42
CA ILE A 106 30.94 10.63 10.43
C ILE A 106 31.01 9.59 11.56
N ASP A 107 30.39 9.91 12.69
CA ASP A 107 30.38 9.10 13.90
C ASP A 107 29.39 7.93 13.86
N PHE A 108 28.50 7.86 12.87
CA PHE A 108 27.59 6.72 12.70
C PHE A 108 28.37 5.50 12.23
N ALA A 109 28.24 4.37 12.89
CA ALA A 109 28.58 3.09 12.28
C ALA A 109 27.53 2.74 11.21
N PHE A 110 27.83 1.92 10.23
CA PHE A 110 26.83 1.47 9.27
C PHE A 110 25.72 0.64 9.94
N SER A 111 26.05 -0.10 11.00
CA SER A 111 25.09 -0.80 11.85
C SER A 111 24.05 0.11 12.48
N ASP A 112 24.42 1.38 12.81
CA ASP A 112 23.51 2.36 13.41
C ASP A 112 22.47 2.87 12.40
N ILE A 113 22.67 2.58 11.13
CA ILE A 113 21.74 2.86 10.04
C ILE A 113 20.97 1.60 9.65
N ILE A 114 21.70 0.50 9.41
CA ILE A 114 21.15 -0.78 8.92
C ILE A 114 20.09 -1.29 9.89
N ASN A 115 20.45 -1.41 11.18
CA ASN A 115 19.56 -2.01 12.18
C ASN A 115 18.23 -1.26 12.36
N PRO A 116 18.19 0.08 12.56
CA PRO A 116 16.94 0.80 12.67
C PRO A 116 16.10 0.78 11.40
N VAL A 117 16.73 0.86 10.22
CA VAL A 117 16.00 0.80 8.95
C VAL A 117 15.34 -0.57 8.77
N LEU A 118 16.11 -1.66 8.92
CA LEU A 118 15.57 -3.01 8.78
C LEU A 118 14.50 -3.31 9.83
N SER A 119 14.72 -2.90 11.09
CA SER A 119 13.70 -3.04 12.14
C SER A 119 12.41 -2.30 11.79
N ASN A 120 12.51 -1.09 11.23
CA ASN A 120 11.34 -0.32 10.82
C ASN A 120 10.60 -0.98 9.66
N VAL A 121 11.33 -1.51 8.65
CA VAL A 121 10.74 -2.25 7.52
C VAL A 121 10.03 -3.52 8.01
N VAL A 122 10.67 -4.33 8.85
CA VAL A 122 10.08 -5.56 9.40
C VAL A 122 8.86 -5.24 10.27
N ASN A 123 8.93 -4.20 11.11
CA ASN A 123 7.80 -3.79 11.93
C ASN A 123 6.62 -3.30 11.08
N ALA A 124 6.86 -2.56 10.00
CA ALA A 124 5.80 -2.14 9.09
C ALA A 124 5.11 -3.33 8.42
N GLN A 125 5.87 -4.32 7.95
CA GLN A 125 5.35 -5.56 7.39
C GLN A 125 4.56 -6.38 8.42
N ALA A 126 5.07 -6.47 9.66
CA ALA A 126 4.38 -7.16 10.74
C ALA A 126 3.07 -6.47 11.13
N GLN A 127 3.01 -5.14 11.10
CA GLN A 127 1.77 -4.39 11.34
C GLN A 127 0.73 -4.63 10.24
N GLU A 128 1.15 -4.62 8.97
CA GLU A 128 0.27 -4.92 7.83
C GLU A 128 -0.30 -6.35 7.93
N LEU A 129 0.55 -7.33 8.28
CA LEU A 129 0.12 -8.71 8.47
C LEU A 129 -0.89 -8.83 9.63
N ARG A 130 -0.60 -8.26 10.79
CA ARG A 130 -1.51 -8.27 11.95
C ARG A 130 -2.84 -7.60 11.64
N PHE A 131 -2.82 -6.51 10.87
CA PHE A 131 -4.04 -5.86 10.42
C PHE A 131 -4.86 -6.80 9.52
N SER A 132 -4.22 -7.44 8.54
CA SER A 132 -4.86 -8.41 7.65
C SER A 132 -5.45 -9.59 8.42
N GLU A 133 -4.71 -10.14 9.40
CA GLU A 133 -5.20 -11.22 10.29
C GLU A 133 -6.42 -10.77 11.08
N LYS A 134 -6.38 -9.58 11.69
CA LYS A 134 -7.51 -9.02 12.47
C LYS A 134 -8.75 -8.86 11.60
N VAL A 135 -8.60 -8.30 10.40
CA VAL A 135 -9.71 -8.13 9.46
C VAL A 135 -10.27 -9.48 9.04
N SER A 136 -9.41 -10.42 8.64
CA SER A 136 -9.81 -11.77 8.23
C SER A 136 -10.59 -12.48 9.33
N GLN A 137 -10.09 -12.44 10.57
CA GLN A 137 -10.75 -13.08 11.71
C GLN A 137 -12.12 -12.46 11.98
N SER A 138 -12.25 -11.14 11.94
CA SER A 138 -13.52 -10.45 12.16
C SER A 138 -14.60 -10.88 11.15
N PHE A 139 -14.25 -10.93 9.85
CA PHE A 139 -15.21 -11.40 8.82
C PHE A 139 -15.48 -12.91 8.91
N TYR A 140 -14.49 -13.71 9.28
CA TYR A 140 -14.70 -15.15 9.50
C TYR A 140 -15.70 -15.43 10.62
N GLU A 141 -15.60 -14.71 11.73
CA GLU A 141 -16.54 -14.82 12.86
C GLU A 141 -17.98 -14.50 12.41
N LEU A 142 -18.19 -13.42 11.63
CA LEU A 142 -19.50 -13.09 11.06
C LEU A 142 -20.07 -14.23 10.19
N ILE A 143 -19.23 -14.80 9.31
CA ILE A 143 -19.64 -15.91 8.44
C ILE A 143 -20.04 -17.15 9.25
N MET A 144 -19.29 -17.48 10.30
CA MET A 144 -19.50 -18.66 11.14
C MET A 144 -20.74 -18.50 12.02
N ASN A 145 -21.01 -17.30 12.51
CA ASN A 145 -22.21 -16.99 13.30
C ASN A 145 -23.48 -16.90 12.43
N GLY A 146 -23.33 -16.88 11.11
CA GLY A 146 -24.46 -16.79 10.18
C GLY A 146 -25.06 -15.40 10.08
N GLU A 147 -24.25 -14.38 10.33
CA GLU A 147 -24.64 -12.97 10.32
C GLU A 147 -25.09 -12.51 8.92
N SER A 148 -25.82 -11.40 8.89
CA SER A 148 -26.42 -10.84 7.67
C SER A 148 -25.41 -10.02 6.84
N ILE A 149 -25.82 -9.65 5.62
CA ILE A 149 -25.04 -8.73 4.79
C ILE A 149 -24.93 -7.35 5.46
N ASP A 150 -25.94 -6.90 6.18
CA ASP A 150 -25.90 -5.62 6.92
C ASP A 150 -24.77 -5.62 7.95
N GLU A 151 -24.62 -6.67 8.74
CA GLU A 151 -23.55 -6.81 9.74
C GLU A 151 -22.15 -6.90 9.11
N ILE A 152 -22.05 -7.49 7.91
CA ILE A 152 -20.80 -7.48 7.13
C ILE A 152 -20.48 -6.07 6.68
N LEU A 153 -21.47 -5.27 6.24
CA LEU A 153 -21.25 -3.88 5.85
C LEU A 153 -20.88 -3.01 7.05
N ASP A 154 -21.52 -3.17 8.20
CA ASP A 154 -21.18 -2.47 9.43
C ASP A 154 -19.72 -2.74 9.86
N ASN A 155 -19.31 -4.00 9.78
CA ASN A 155 -17.94 -4.39 10.08
C ASN A 155 -16.93 -3.78 9.08
N LEU A 156 -17.27 -3.75 7.79
CA LEU A 156 -16.42 -3.08 6.79
C LEU A 156 -16.31 -1.59 7.08
N GLN A 157 -17.45 -0.90 7.36
CA GLN A 157 -17.46 0.52 7.71
C GLN A 157 -16.59 0.82 8.94
N TYR A 158 -16.58 -0.07 9.93
CA TYR A 158 -15.70 0.05 11.09
C TYR A 158 -14.21 0.11 10.72
N PHE A 159 -13.78 -0.61 9.67
CA PHE A 159 -12.38 -0.60 9.22
C PHE A 159 -12.03 0.56 8.29
N ILE A 160 -12.98 1.02 7.47
CA ILE A 160 -12.70 2.01 6.43
C ILE A 160 -13.29 3.41 6.71
N HIS A 161 -14.24 3.53 7.66
CA HIS A 161 -14.88 4.78 8.07
C HIS A 161 -15.51 5.58 6.91
N VAL A 162 -16.14 4.88 5.96
CA VAL A 162 -16.79 5.47 4.79
C VAL A 162 -18.19 4.91 4.63
N ASP A 163 -19.11 5.73 4.17
CA ASP A 163 -20.45 5.30 3.79
C ASP A 163 -20.39 4.37 2.59
N LEU A 164 -21.13 3.28 2.68
CA LEU A 164 -21.11 2.21 1.69
C LEU A 164 -22.50 1.56 1.50
N ALA A 165 -22.68 0.98 0.34
CA ALA A 165 -23.90 0.24 0.02
C ALA A 165 -23.57 -0.98 -0.83
N PHE A 166 -24.30 -2.08 -0.63
CA PHE A 166 -24.20 -3.26 -1.48
C PHE A 166 -25.51 -3.46 -2.25
N VAL A 167 -25.39 -3.52 -3.57
CA VAL A 167 -26.51 -3.81 -4.49
C VAL A 167 -26.41 -5.28 -4.90
N ASP A 168 -27.30 -6.10 -4.36
CA ASP A 168 -27.42 -7.53 -4.63
C ASP A 168 -28.17 -7.74 -5.94
N THR A 169 -27.51 -8.24 -6.97
CA THR A 169 -28.10 -8.50 -8.29
C THR A 169 -28.79 -9.85 -8.39
N VAL A 170 -28.64 -10.72 -7.39
CA VAL A 170 -29.24 -12.06 -7.37
C VAL A 170 -30.66 -12.02 -6.78
N PHE A 171 -30.80 -11.33 -5.65
CA PHE A 171 -32.07 -11.22 -4.94
C PHE A 171 -32.77 -9.86 -5.16
N GLY A 172 -32.13 -8.92 -5.88
CA GLY A 172 -32.68 -7.60 -6.15
C GLY A 172 -32.84 -6.72 -4.90
N GLN A 173 -31.95 -6.88 -3.93
CA GLN A 173 -31.97 -6.15 -2.66
C GLN A 173 -30.79 -5.19 -2.55
N ASN A 174 -31.02 -4.08 -1.86
CA ASN A 174 -29.97 -3.12 -1.54
C ASN A 174 -29.77 -3.08 -0.03
N TYR A 175 -28.51 -3.08 0.39
CA TYR A 175 -28.06 -3.00 1.77
C TYR A 175 -27.27 -1.72 1.95
N TYR A 176 -27.42 -1.04 3.09
CA TYR A 176 -26.83 0.28 3.31
C TYR A 176 -26.16 0.34 4.68
N CYS A 177 -24.92 0.81 4.71
CA CYS A 177 -24.26 1.26 5.91
C CYS A 177 -23.75 2.68 5.64
N ALA A 178 -24.64 3.68 5.80
CA ALA A 178 -24.42 5.05 5.38
C ALA A 178 -25.19 6.03 6.27
N GLN A 179 -24.54 7.16 6.56
CA GLN A 179 -25.13 8.31 7.26
C GLN A 179 -25.62 9.39 6.26
N SER A 180 -25.03 9.41 5.05
CA SER A 180 -25.39 10.35 3.99
C SER A 180 -26.71 9.94 3.32
N GLU A 181 -27.77 10.73 3.54
CA GLU A 181 -29.06 10.52 2.87
C GLU A 181 -28.93 10.70 1.34
N ASP A 182 -28.11 11.63 0.88
CA ASP A 182 -27.87 11.86 -0.54
C ASP A 182 -27.24 10.63 -1.22
N PHE A 183 -26.27 9.97 -0.57
CA PHE A 183 -25.68 8.76 -1.09
C PHE A 183 -26.69 7.62 -1.18
N VAL A 184 -27.49 7.40 -0.14
CA VAL A 184 -28.55 6.40 -0.12
C VAL A 184 -29.59 6.66 -1.21
N ASP A 185 -30.02 7.90 -1.39
CA ASP A 185 -30.98 8.29 -2.42
C ASP A 185 -30.42 8.12 -3.83
N ARG A 186 -29.14 8.42 -4.05
CA ARG A 186 -28.47 8.13 -5.33
C ARG A 186 -28.48 6.64 -5.65
N ILE A 187 -28.15 5.77 -4.69
CA ILE A 187 -28.19 4.31 -4.89
C ILE A 187 -29.61 3.84 -5.20
N ARG A 188 -30.64 4.37 -4.54
CA ARG A 188 -32.03 3.97 -4.73
C ARG A 188 -32.65 4.38 -6.07
N ARG A 189 -32.33 5.59 -6.54
CA ARG A 189 -33.02 6.21 -7.67
C ARG A 189 -32.31 6.05 -9.00
N THR A 190 -31.04 5.65 -8.98
CA THR A 190 -30.23 5.55 -10.19
C THR A 190 -30.16 4.10 -10.67
N SER A 191 -30.16 3.91 -11.99
CA SER A 191 -30.02 2.57 -12.58
C SER A 191 -28.65 1.97 -12.33
N LEU A 192 -28.56 0.65 -12.13
CA LEU A 192 -27.30 -0.02 -11.84
C LEU A 192 -26.18 0.27 -12.87
N PRO A 193 -26.43 0.28 -14.19
CA PRO A 193 -25.39 0.61 -15.18
C PRO A 193 -24.84 2.04 -15.05
N GLN A 194 -25.66 2.97 -14.56
CA GLN A 194 -25.25 4.34 -14.30
C GLN A 194 -24.47 4.45 -12.98
N LEU A 195 -24.93 3.80 -11.92
CA LEU A 195 -24.22 3.73 -10.63
C LEU A 195 -22.79 3.20 -10.80
N VAL A 196 -22.62 2.11 -11.54
CA VAL A 196 -21.31 1.50 -11.78
C VAL A 196 -20.33 2.45 -12.49
N ARG A 197 -20.84 3.38 -13.29
CA ARG A 197 -20.02 4.39 -13.98
C ARG A 197 -19.71 5.62 -13.14
N GLU A 198 -20.65 6.02 -12.27
CA GLU A 198 -20.59 7.32 -11.58
C GLU A 198 -20.07 7.21 -10.14
N ILE A 199 -20.21 6.06 -9.50
CA ILE A 199 -19.83 5.88 -8.10
C ILE A 199 -18.70 4.84 -8.01
N PRO A 200 -17.61 5.13 -7.30
CA PRO A 200 -16.56 4.17 -7.01
C PRO A 200 -17.11 2.88 -6.42
N ASN A 201 -16.72 1.74 -7.00
CA ASN A 201 -17.29 0.45 -6.63
C ASN A 201 -16.29 -0.71 -6.79
N ARG A 202 -16.65 -1.84 -6.17
CA ARG A 202 -16.02 -3.15 -6.38
C ARG A 202 -17.09 -4.18 -6.68
N GLN A 203 -16.81 -5.05 -7.63
CA GLN A 203 -17.71 -6.15 -8.00
C GLN A 203 -17.53 -7.34 -7.05
N ALA A 204 -18.64 -7.95 -6.65
CA ALA A 204 -18.66 -9.25 -5.99
C ALA A 204 -18.85 -10.35 -7.04
N VAL A 205 -17.76 -11.05 -7.41
CA VAL A 205 -17.75 -12.03 -8.51
C VAL A 205 -17.25 -13.40 -8.07
N ILE A 206 -17.79 -14.47 -8.66
CA ILE A 206 -17.26 -15.83 -8.59
C ILE A 206 -17.17 -16.36 -10.01
N GLY A 207 -15.96 -16.62 -10.50
CA GLY A 207 -15.75 -16.94 -11.90
C GLY A 207 -16.21 -15.78 -12.80
N ASP A 208 -17.07 -16.08 -13.77
CA ASP A 208 -17.62 -15.08 -14.70
C ASP A 208 -18.96 -14.48 -14.24
N LYS A 209 -19.47 -14.88 -13.07
CA LYS A 209 -20.77 -14.44 -12.57
C LYS A 209 -20.63 -13.34 -11.54
N THR A 210 -21.32 -12.20 -11.77
CA THR A 210 -21.44 -11.10 -10.83
C THR A 210 -22.66 -11.33 -9.91
N TYR A 211 -22.44 -11.18 -8.60
CA TYR A 211 -23.45 -11.35 -7.55
C TYR A 211 -23.93 -10.02 -6.97
N GLY A 212 -23.17 -8.95 -7.20
CA GLY A 212 -23.52 -7.62 -6.77
C GLY A 212 -22.36 -6.63 -6.88
N TYR A 213 -22.60 -5.42 -6.41
CA TYR A 213 -21.66 -4.31 -6.43
C TYR A 213 -21.63 -3.63 -5.07
N LEU A 214 -20.42 -3.44 -4.55
CA LEU A 214 -20.18 -2.67 -3.34
C LEU A 214 -19.77 -1.26 -3.74
N PHE A 215 -20.58 -0.27 -3.40
CA PHE A 215 -20.40 1.15 -3.70
C PHE A 215 -19.85 1.88 -2.48
N PHE A 216 -19.05 2.93 -2.72
CA PHE A 216 -18.40 3.71 -1.68
C PHE A 216 -18.64 5.21 -1.91
N ASP A 217 -18.98 5.95 -0.87
CA ASP A 217 -19.14 7.41 -0.92
C ASP A 217 -17.77 8.10 -0.79
N VAL A 218 -16.97 7.98 -1.85
CA VAL A 218 -15.64 8.58 -1.99
C VAL A 218 -15.44 9.07 -3.42
N GLU A 219 -14.46 9.96 -3.64
CA GLU A 219 -14.16 10.47 -4.98
C GLU A 219 -13.42 9.43 -5.84
N ASP A 220 -12.43 8.74 -5.27
CA ASP A 220 -11.63 7.74 -5.98
C ASP A 220 -11.10 6.65 -5.04
N LEU A 221 -11.28 5.37 -5.41
CA LEU A 221 -10.72 4.22 -4.69
C LEU A 221 -9.21 4.05 -4.90
N GLY A 222 -8.64 4.62 -5.96
CA GLY A 222 -7.21 4.48 -6.28
C GLY A 222 -6.28 5.24 -5.33
N THR A 223 -6.81 6.21 -4.59
CA THR A 223 -6.06 7.04 -3.63
C THR A 223 -6.09 6.49 -2.21
N LEU A 224 -6.77 5.37 -1.99
CA LEU A 224 -7.02 4.84 -0.66
C LEU A 224 -5.84 4.05 -0.07
N PRO A 225 -5.74 3.95 1.26
CA PRO A 225 -4.74 3.12 1.91
C PRO A 225 -4.86 1.64 1.49
N LYS A 226 -3.74 0.95 1.34
CA LYS A 226 -3.73 -0.51 1.04
C LYS A 226 -4.54 -1.36 2.04
N SER A 227 -4.63 -0.90 3.29
CA SER A 227 -5.46 -1.54 4.33
C SER A 227 -6.94 -1.63 3.94
N TRP A 228 -7.45 -0.68 3.15
CA TRP A 228 -8.83 -0.70 2.67
C TRP A 228 -9.04 -1.82 1.65
N ASP A 229 -8.11 -2.01 0.70
CA ASP A 229 -8.22 -3.10 -0.28
C ASP A 229 -8.28 -4.47 0.41
N ILE A 230 -7.53 -4.65 1.49
CA ILE A 230 -7.59 -5.87 2.33
C ILE A 230 -8.99 -6.02 2.93
N SER A 231 -9.50 -4.98 3.60
CA SER A 231 -10.82 -5.01 4.25
C SER A 231 -11.95 -5.23 3.25
N ILE A 232 -11.92 -4.55 2.11
CA ILE A 232 -12.89 -4.69 1.02
C ILE A 232 -12.88 -6.11 0.45
N SER A 233 -11.71 -6.70 0.24
CA SER A 233 -11.58 -8.06 -0.31
C SER A 233 -12.17 -9.11 0.63
N HIS A 234 -11.94 -8.99 1.95
CA HIS A 234 -12.54 -9.87 2.95
C HIS A 234 -14.05 -9.69 3.06
N ALA A 235 -14.55 -8.43 3.02
CA ALA A 235 -15.99 -8.15 3.03
C ALA A 235 -16.69 -8.75 1.80
N ILE A 236 -16.13 -8.56 0.60
CA ILE A 236 -16.68 -9.16 -0.63
C ILE A 236 -16.73 -10.68 -0.52
N THR A 237 -15.67 -11.31 0.00
CA THR A 237 -15.65 -12.77 0.22
C THR A 237 -16.75 -13.20 1.19
N ALA A 238 -16.94 -12.47 2.30
CA ALA A 238 -17.99 -12.75 3.27
C ALA A 238 -19.38 -12.60 2.65
N ILE A 239 -19.65 -11.52 1.91
CA ILE A 239 -20.89 -11.27 1.18
C ILE A 239 -21.20 -12.41 0.20
N LEU A 240 -20.20 -12.84 -0.58
CA LEU A 240 -20.35 -13.94 -1.54
C LEU A 240 -20.72 -15.26 -0.85
N ILE A 241 -20.07 -15.58 0.29
CA ILE A 241 -20.41 -16.78 1.07
C ILE A 241 -21.85 -16.70 1.60
N CYS A 242 -22.26 -15.56 2.16
CA CYS A 242 -23.63 -15.36 2.64
C CYS A 242 -24.63 -15.46 1.49
N THR A 243 -24.36 -14.88 0.34
CA THR A 243 -25.21 -14.97 -0.85
C THR A 243 -25.33 -16.41 -1.35
N GLN A 244 -24.24 -17.18 -1.38
CA GLN A 244 -24.24 -18.60 -1.76
C GLN A 244 -25.08 -19.44 -0.80
N LYS A 245 -24.95 -19.23 0.52
CA LYS A 245 -25.79 -19.90 1.53
C LYS A 245 -27.28 -19.61 1.29
N ARG A 246 -27.65 -18.35 0.98
CA ARG A 246 -29.03 -17.96 0.68
C ARG A 246 -29.56 -18.62 -0.60
N ILE A 247 -28.75 -18.70 -1.66
CA ILE A 247 -29.11 -19.40 -2.91
C ILE A 247 -29.39 -20.86 -2.60
N ALA A 248 -28.46 -21.56 -1.93
CA ALA A 248 -28.63 -22.97 -1.59
C ALA A 248 -29.89 -23.23 -0.75
N LYS A 249 -30.18 -22.37 0.23
CA LYS A 249 -31.39 -22.43 1.04
C LYS A 249 -32.65 -22.25 0.19
N SER A 250 -32.68 -21.24 -0.69
CA SER A 250 -33.83 -20.99 -1.58
C SER A 250 -34.08 -22.14 -2.55
N GLU A 251 -33.01 -22.75 -3.08
CA GLU A 251 -33.14 -23.94 -3.95
C GLU A 251 -33.67 -25.17 -3.20
N ALA A 252 -33.20 -25.40 -1.97
CA ALA A 252 -33.69 -26.47 -1.14
C ALA A 252 -35.19 -26.30 -0.81
N GLU A 253 -35.63 -25.09 -0.46
CA GLU A 253 -37.03 -24.75 -0.20
C GLU A 253 -37.92 -24.90 -1.43
N LYS A 254 -37.41 -24.59 -2.64
CA LYS A 254 -38.14 -24.83 -3.90
C LYS A 254 -38.34 -26.32 -4.16
N ARG A 255 -37.29 -27.12 -4.05
CA ARG A 255 -37.36 -28.59 -4.22
C ARG A 255 -38.39 -29.20 -3.27
N TYR A 256 -38.37 -28.79 -1.99
CA TYR A 256 -39.34 -29.28 -1.00
C TYR A 256 -40.80 -28.95 -1.37
N ARG A 257 -41.05 -27.77 -1.98
CA ARG A 257 -42.39 -27.37 -2.46
C ARG A 257 -42.82 -28.10 -3.71
N ASP A 258 -41.89 -28.50 -4.57
CA ASP A 258 -42.19 -29.17 -5.84
C ASP A 258 -42.38 -30.69 -5.65
N GLU A 259 -41.98 -31.26 -4.50
CA GLU A 259 -42.18 -32.67 -4.13
C GLU A 259 -43.47 -32.95 -3.35
N PHE A 260 -44.18 -31.90 -2.95
CA PHE A 260 -45.47 -32.00 -2.24
C PHE A 260 -46.55 -31.21 -2.98
#